data_3d4642cd02efad45978c10cbdbce9b05
#
_entry.id   3d4642cd02efad45978c10cbdbce9b05
#
_cell.length_a   1.000
_cell.length_b   1.000
_cell.length_c   1.000
_cell.angle_alpha   90.00
_cell.angle_beta   90.00
_cell.angle_gamma   90.00
#
_symmetry.space_group_name_H-M   'P 1'
#
loop_
_entity.id
_entity.type
_entity.pdbx_description
1 polymer ?
#
loop_
_entity_poly.entity_id
_entity_poly.type
_entity_poly.pdbx_seq_one_letter_code
_entity_poly.pdbx_strand_id
1 'polypeptide(L)'
;MISFYLSKTTGSKFTFGGYLENMIKANQAVVWENMVSVDSGRYYWWQLKIRDLIFQGDSVFSNTYQLAIADSGTSFMLVPLKEMMSIANAFNNKFYYEYFACTSGSNVLCAFVNTKCSSIIPKLDPIKV
;
A
#
# COMPACT_ATOMS: atom_id res chain seq x y z
N MET A 1 22.35 -2.59 -1.05
CA MET A 1 21.01 -3.16 -1.33
C MET A 1 20.52 -3.89 -0.08
N ILE A 2 19.24 -3.77 0.20
CA ILE A 2 18.57 -4.46 1.32
C ILE A 2 17.28 -5.04 0.75
N SER A 3 16.94 -6.27 1.09
CA SER A 3 15.68 -6.87 0.69
C SER A 3 14.96 -7.55 1.86
N PHE A 4 13.63 -7.54 1.81
CA PHE A 4 12.75 -8.21 2.76
C PHE A 4 11.84 -9.17 2.02
N TYR A 5 11.78 -10.38 2.50
CA TYR A 5 10.75 -11.34 2.17
C TYR A 5 9.87 -11.53 3.40
N LEU A 6 8.62 -11.10 3.32
CA LEU A 6 7.67 -11.17 4.43
C LEU A 6 6.69 -12.32 4.21
N SER A 7 6.70 -13.28 5.11
CA SER A 7 5.79 -14.42 5.12
C SER A 7 4.69 -14.22 6.16
N LYS A 8 3.49 -14.73 5.88
CA LYS A 8 2.37 -14.69 6.83
C LYS A 8 2.55 -15.63 8.03
N THR A 9 3.44 -16.59 7.94
CA THR A 9 3.65 -17.61 8.99
C THR A 9 5.06 -17.57 9.53
N THR A 10 5.96 -18.30 8.90
CA THR A 10 7.37 -18.41 9.27
C THR A 10 8.25 -18.27 8.04
N GLY A 11 9.54 -18.07 8.26
CA GLY A 11 10.51 -18.03 7.16
C GLY A 11 10.64 -16.67 6.48
N SER A 12 10.15 -15.57 7.09
CA SER A 12 10.54 -14.21 6.67
C SER A 12 12.04 -14.06 6.65
N LYS A 13 12.57 -13.35 5.67
CA LYS A 13 14.01 -13.17 5.46
C LYS A 13 14.36 -11.71 5.25
N PHE A 14 15.48 -11.35 5.83
CA PHE A 14 16.16 -10.10 5.58
C PHE A 14 17.49 -10.41 4.90
N THR A 15 17.79 -9.74 3.78
CA THR A 15 19.03 -9.96 3.05
C THR A 15 19.77 -8.65 2.88
N PHE A 16 21.07 -8.70 3.16
CA PHE A 16 21.99 -7.59 2.99
C PHE A 16 22.85 -7.81 1.73
N GLY A 17 22.99 -6.79 0.91
CA GLY A 17 23.83 -6.84 -0.29
C GLY A 17 23.14 -7.40 -1.54
N GLY A 18 21.91 -7.95 -1.43
CA GLY A 18 21.22 -8.55 -2.56
C GLY A 18 19.77 -8.91 -2.29
N TYR A 19 19.24 -9.82 -3.08
CA TYR A 19 17.92 -10.42 -2.89
C TYR A 19 17.98 -11.92 -3.22
N LEU A 20 17.01 -12.67 -2.75
CA LEU A 20 16.90 -14.10 -3.00
C LEU A 20 16.02 -14.36 -4.22
N GLU A 21 16.61 -14.80 -5.32
CA GLU A 21 15.88 -15.04 -6.58
C GLU A 21 14.78 -16.08 -6.44
N ASN A 22 14.96 -17.10 -5.63
CA ASN A 22 13.96 -18.12 -5.36
C ASN A 22 12.74 -17.62 -4.56
N MET A 23 12.76 -16.39 -4.07
CA MET A 23 11.63 -15.74 -3.41
C MET A 23 10.81 -14.86 -4.36
N ILE A 24 11.26 -14.69 -5.59
CA ILE A 24 10.50 -13.99 -6.63
C ILE A 24 9.45 -14.97 -7.19
N LYS A 25 8.21 -14.50 -7.31
CA LYS A 25 7.15 -15.31 -7.91
C LYS A 25 7.50 -15.67 -9.35
N ALA A 26 7.18 -16.88 -9.75
CA ALA A 26 7.36 -17.31 -11.14
C ALA A 26 6.72 -16.30 -12.12
N ASN A 27 7.44 -16.03 -13.20
CA ASN A 27 7.04 -15.06 -14.25
C ASN A 27 6.93 -13.59 -13.79
N GLN A 28 7.57 -13.23 -12.68
CA GLN A 28 7.71 -11.83 -12.28
C GLN A 28 9.18 -11.40 -12.37
N ALA A 29 9.40 -10.17 -12.80
CA ALA A 29 10.71 -9.53 -12.79
C ALA A 29 10.84 -8.58 -11.60
N VAL A 30 12.08 -8.35 -11.16
CA VAL A 30 12.38 -7.27 -10.21
C VAL A 30 12.29 -5.94 -10.96
N VAL A 31 11.51 -5.04 -10.42
CA VAL A 31 11.41 -3.66 -10.91
C VAL A 31 12.36 -2.80 -10.08
N TRP A 32 13.18 -2.02 -10.76
CA TRP A 32 14.13 -1.12 -10.12
C TRP A 32 13.64 0.31 -10.24
N GLU A 33 13.50 0.97 -9.11
CA GLU A 33 13.06 2.36 -9.04
C GLU A 33 14.09 3.22 -8.32
N ASN A 34 14.25 4.46 -8.79
CA ASN A 34 15.14 5.41 -8.16
C ASN A 34 14.51 5.98 -6.89
N MET A 35 15.30 6.02 -5.82
CA MET A 35 14.92 6.72 -4.62
C MET A 35 14.85 8.23 -4.87
N VAL A 36 13.88 8.89 -4.23
CA VAL A 36 13.74 10.33 -4.26
C VAL A 36 14.39 10.93 -3.01
N SER A 37 15.26 11.91 -3.21
CA SER A 37 15.87 12.64 -2.11
C SER A 37 14.83 13.55 -1.43
N VAL A 38 14.92 13.66 -0.12
CA VAL A 38 14.06 14.55 0.67
C VAL A 38 14.55 15.99 0.57
N ASP A 39 15.85 16.19 0.58
CA ASP A 39 16.49 17.50 0.57
C ASP A 39 17.88 17.40 -0.04
N SER A 40 18.17 18.22 -1.05
CA SER A 40 19.49 18.45 -1.64
C SER A 40 20.38 17.21 -1.79
N GLY A 41 19.81 16.07 -2.20
CA GLY A 41 20.53 14.81 -2.37
C GLY A 41 20.64 13.96 -1.09
N ARG A 42 19.97 14.32 -0.01
CA ARG A 42 19.93 13.50 1.21
C ARG A 42 18.78 12.50 1.17
N TYR A 43 19.07 11.26 1.55
CA TYR A 43 18.14 10.13 1.57
C TYR A 43 17.97 9.68 3.03
N TYR A 44 16.83 10.03 3.64
CA TYR A 44 16.51 9.61 5.00
C TYR A 44 15.58 8.41 5.04
N TRP A 45 14.81 8.20 3.96
CA TRP A 45 13.78 7.19 3.85
C TRP A 45 13.91 6.44 2.53
N TRP A 46 13.40 5.24 2.47
CA TRP A 46 13.17 4.52 1.22
C TRP A 46 11.99 5.14 0.47
N GLN A 47 12.19 6.35 0.00
CA GLN A 47 11.15 7.16 -0.62
C GLN A 47 11.18 6.97 -2.12
N LEU A 48 10.02 6.62 -2.67
CA LEU A 48 9.79 6.36 -4.09
C LEU A 48 8.75 7.32 -4.63
N LYS A 49 8.81 7.55 -5.94
CA LYS A 49 7.80 8.29 -6.67
C LYS A 49 6.82 7.30 -7.26
N ILE A 50 5.59 7.29 -6.78
CA ILE A 50 4.53 6.44 -7.32
C ILE A 50 3.59 7.26 -8.19
N ARG A 51 3.14 6.66 -9.31
CA ARG A 51 2.29 7.32 -10.28
C ARG A 51 0.83 7.28 -9.85
N ASP A 52 0.41 6.14 -9.39
CA ASP A 52 -0.96 5.90 -9.00
C ASP A 52 -1.05 4.82 -7.92
N LEU A 53 -2.18 4.78 -7.27
CA LEU A 53 -2.62 3.68 -6.43
C LEU A 53 -3.98 3.28 -6.97
N ILE A 54 -4.08 2.05 -7.46
CA ILE A 54 -5.32 1.52 -8.03
C ILE A 54 -5.99 0.63 -6.99
N PHE A 55 -7.21 0.95 -6.66
CA PHE A 55 -8.02 0.18 -5.74
C PHE A 55 -9.37 -0.16 -6.38
N GLN A 56 -9.67 -1.45 -6.45
CA GLN A 56 -10.92 -1.97 -7.06
C GLN A 56 -11.15 -1.51 -8.52
N GLY A 57 -10.08 -1.21 -9.24
CA GLY A 57 -10.11 -0.72 -10.61
C GLY A 57 -10.10 0.81 -10.74
N ASP A 58 -10.31 1.53 -9.65
CA ASP A 58 -10.33 2.99 -9.63
C ASP A 58 -8.96 3.57 -9.23
N SER A 59 -8.57 4.65 -9.93
CA SER A 59 -7.40 5.46 -9.58
C SER A 59 -7.67 6.29 -8.35
N VAL A 60 -6.76 6.22 -7.36
CA VAL A 60 -6.87 6.97 -6.11
C VAL A 60 -6.20 8.33 -6.21
N PHE A 61 -5.13 8.47 -6.98
CA PHE A 61 -4.28 9.67 -6.98
C PHE A 61 -4.64 10.72 -8.03
N SER A 62 -5.68 10.52 -8.81
CA SER A 62 -6.14 11.52 -9.79
C SER A 62 -5.02 12.05 -10.71
N ASN A 63 -4.16 11.18 -11.21
CA ASN A 63 -3.06 11.45 -12.15
C ASN A 63 -1.92 12.34 -11.63
N THR A 64 -1.78 12.51 -10.34
CA THR A 64 -0.64 13.22 -9.75
C THR A 64 0.34 12.23 -9.12
N TYR A 65 1.64 12.45 -9.34
CA TYR A 65 2.65 11.68 -8.63
C TYR A 65 2.60 11.97 -7.13
N GLN A 66 2.69 10.90 -6.34
CA GLN A 66 2.83 10.98 -4.90
C GLN A 66 4.19 10.43 -4.47
N LEU A 67 4.68 10.89 -3.34
CA LEU A 67 5.86 10.32 -2.70
C LEU A 67 5.39 9.28 -1.69
N ALA A 68 5.94 8.09 -1.79
CA ALA A 68 5.64 6.99 -0.87
C ALA A 68 6.91 6.50 -0.19
N ILE A 69 6.80 6.12 1.06
CA ILE A 69 7.88 5.51 1.82
C ILE A 69 7.60 4.02 1.94
N ALA A 70 8.57 3.20 1.51
CA ALA A 70 8.53 1.77 1.74
C ALA A 70 9.02 1.50 3.16
N ASP A 71 8.08 1.28 4.09
CA ASP A 71 8.36 1.09 5.51
C ASP A 71 7.89 -0.31 5.95
N SER A 72 8.84 -1.21 6.22
CA SER A 72 8.56 -2.55 6.74
C SER A 72 8.21 -2.57 8.24
N GLY A 73 8.42 -1.46 8.94
CA GLY A 73 8.13 -1.29 10.37
C GLY A 73 6.70 -0.82 10.65
N THR A 74 5.96 -0.41 9.63
CA THR A 74 4.58 0.07 9.77
C THR A 74 3.59 -1.02 9.38
N SER A 75 2.64 -1.33 10.28
CA SER A 75 1.64 -2.39 10.07
C SER A 75 0.48 -1.97 9.18
N PHE A 76 0.29 -0.68 8.96
CA PHE A 76 -0.82 -0.11 8.19
C PHE A 76 -0.31 0.69 7.00
N MET A 77 -1.12 0.74 5.95
CA MET A 77 -0.89 1.69 4.86
C MET A 77 -1.39 3.07 5.31
N LEU A 78 -0.47 4.02 5.40
CA LEU A 78 -0.77 5.41 5.73
C LEU A 78 -0.92 6.19 4.42
N VAL A 79 -2.04 6.84 4.25
CA VAL A 79 -2.32 7.68 3.08
C VAL A 79 -2.86 9.04 3.53
N PRO A 80 -2.66 10.11 2.76
CA PRO A 80 -3.27 11.40 3.06
C PRO A 80 -4.80 11.30 3.08
N LEU A 81 -5.46 12.21 3.79
CA LEU A 81 -6.91 12.17 4.00
C LEU A 81 -7.71 12.14 2.69
N LYS A 82 -7.29 12.92 1.70
CA LYS A 82 -7.96 12.99 0.40
C LYS A 82 -7.96 11.62 -0.29
N GLU A 83 -6.84 10.97 -0.33
CA GLU A 83 -6.65 9.65 -0.92
C GLU A 83 -7.40 8.58 -0.13
N MET A 84 -7.43 8.70 1.19
CA MET A 84 -8.24 7.82 2.04
C MET A 84 -9.75 7.93 1.73
N MET A 85 -10.23 9.14 1.50
CA MET A 85 -11.63 9.35 1.09
C MET A 85 -11.91 8.77 -0.30
N SER A 86 -10.96 8.85 -1.23
CA SER A 86 -11.09 8.21 -2.54
C SER A 86 -11.16 6.69 -2.43
N ILE A 87 -10.34 6.08 -1.59
CA ILE A 87 -10.37 4.63 -1.29
C ILE A 87 -11.74 4.26 -0.67
N ALA A 88 -12.21 5.04 0.30
CA ALA A 88 -13.49 4.80 0.96
C ALA A 88 -14.65 4.88 -0.02
N ASN A 89 -14.65 5.86 -0.92
CA ASN A 89 -15.68 6.01 -1.94
C ASN A 89 -15.67 4.86 -2.95
N ALA A 90 -14.48 4.47 -3.46
CA ALA A 90 -14.35 3.33 -4.36
C ALA A 90 -14.86 2.04 -3.69
N PHE A 91 -14.56 1.89 -2.40
CA PHE A 91 -15.03 0.77 -1.61
C PHE A 91 -16.57 0.77 -1.47
N ASN A 92 -17.14 1.88 -1.06
CA ASN A 92 -18.59 2.03 -0.86
C ASN A 92 -19.35 1.86 -2.18
N ASN A 93 -18.84 2.36 -3.29
CA ASN A 93 -19.46 2.19 -4.61
C ASN A 93 -19.56 0.71 -5.02
N LYS A 94 -18.56 -0.09 -4.68
CA LYS A 94 -18.53 -1.52 -5.03
C LYS A 94 -19.33 -2.40 -4.07
N PHE A 95 -19.37 -2.05 -2.79
CA PHE A 95 -19.94 -2.90 -1.73
C PHE A 95 -21.20 -2.32 -1.04
N TYR A 96 -21.83 -1.32 -1.65
CA TYR A 96 -23.07 -0.72 -1.17
C TYR A 96 -23.03 -0.20 0.28
N TYR A 97 -22.40 0.94 0.48
CA TYR A 97 -22.50 1.91 1.59
C TYR A 97 -22.60 1.43 3.06
N GLU A 98 -22.90 0.18 3.31
CA GLU A 98 -23.21 -0.28 4.67
C GLU A 98 -22.00 -0.73 5.50
N TYR A 99 -20.80 -0.79 4.89
CA TYR A 99 -19.73 -1.56 5.49
C TYR A 99 -18.43 -0.78 5.79
N PHE A 100 -18.32 0.43 5.33
CA PHE A 100 -17.10 1.20 5.53
C PHE A 100 -17.40 2.60 6.06
N ALA A 101 -17.01 2.86 7.30
CA ALA A 101 -17.20 4.15 7.94
C ALA A 101 -15.84 4.73 8.36
N CYS A 102 -15.70 6.03 8.16
CA CYS A 102 -14.54 6.80 8.63
C CYS A 102 -14.96 7.75 9.73
N THR A 103 -14.16 7.85 10.80
CA THR A 103 -14.34 8.86 11.84
C THR A 103 -13.69 10.17 11.39
N SER A 104 -14.33 11.29 11.67
CA SER A 104 -13.74 12.61 11.48
C SER A 104 -13.00 13.04 12.75
N GLY A 105 -11.80 13.60 12.60
CA GLY A 105 -10.98 14.08 13.71
C GLY A 105 -9.55 14.37 13.26
N SER A 106 -8.67 14.64 14.20
CA SER A 106 -7.23 14.85 13.92
C SER A 106 -6.54 13.59 13.34
N ASN A 107 -7.10 12.40 13.65
CA ASN A 107 -6.72 11.13 13.05
C ASN A 107 -7.98 10.48 12.48
N VAL A 108 -7.99 10.26 11.16
CA VAL A 108 -9.10 9.58 10.50
C VAL A 108 -8.83 8.08 10.53
N LEU A 109 -9.70 7.35 11.20
CA LEU A 109 -9.71 5.89 11.20
C LEU A 109 -10.90 5.42 10.38
N CYS A 110 -10.63 4.57 9.40
CA CYS A 110 -11.66 3.94 8.61
C CYS A 110 -11.72 2.45 8.89
N ALA A 111 -12.89 1.93 9.10
CA ALA A 111 -13.11 0.52 9.42
C ALA A 111 -14.39 -0.02 8.78
N PHE A 112 -14.43 -1.33 8.62
CA PHE A 112 -15.68 -2.01 8.26
C PHE A 112 -16.63 -2.00 9.44
N VAL A 113 -17.85 -1.61 9.17
CA VAL A 113 -18.93 -1.60 10.18
C VAL A 113 -19.81 -2.81 9.95
N ASN A 114 -20.08 -3.55 11.02
CA ASN A 114 -21.04 -4.69 11.04
C ASN A 114 -20.72 -5.85 10.08
N THR A 115 -19.49 -5.99 9.62
CA THR A 115 -19.11 -7.05 8.68
C THR A 115 -17.82 -7.72 9.10
N LYS A 116 -17.77 -9.03 9.00
CA LYS A 116 -16.53 -9.79 9.23
C LYS A 116 -15.57 -9.60 8.05
N CYS A 117 -14.34 -9.19 8.31
CA CYS A 117 -13.29 -9.05 7.29
C CYS A 117 -13.15 -10.32 6.43
N SER A 118 -13.29 -11.50 7.02
CA SER A 118 -13.21 -12.78 6.30
C SER A 118 -14.24 -12.94 5.17
N SER A 119 -15.37 -12.23 5.21
CA SER A 119 -16.39 -12.28 4.15
C SER A 119 -16.13 -11.30 3.02
N ILE A 120 -15.29 -10.28 3.25
CA ILE A 120 -14.98 -9.21 2.28
C ILE A 120 -13.63 -9.43 1.62
N ILE A 121 -12.60 -9.82 2.36
CA ILE A 121 -11.23 -10.00 1.84
C ILE A 121 -11.19 -10.83 0.55
N PRO A 122 -11.92 -11.95 0.40
CA PRO A 122 -11.91 -12.74 -0.84
C PRO A 122 -12.50 -12.00 -2.06
N LYS A 123 -13.24 -10.92 -1.83
CA LYS A 123 -13.89 -10.13 -2.88
C LYS A 123 -13.08 -8.90 -3.28
N LEU A 124 -11.99 -8.62 -2.56
CA LEU A 124 -11.13 -7.48 -2.83
C LEU A 124 -10.07 -7.82 -3.86
N ASP A 125 -9.89 -6.95 -4.83
CA ASP A 125 -8.73 -6.98 -5.70
C ASP A 125 -7.49 -6.51 -4.91
N PRO A 126 -6.32 -7.04 -5.22
CA PRO A 126 -5.08 -6.51 -4.67
C PRO A 126 -4.91 -5.02 -5.02
N ILE A 127 -4.42 -4.24 -4.08
CA ILE A 127 -3.99 -2.87 -4.36
C ILE A 127 -2.81 -2.94 -5.34
N LYS A 128 -2.88 -2.16 -6.42
CA LYS A 128 -1.81 -2.03 -7.40
C LYS A 128 -1.18 -0.64 -7.27
N VAL A 129 0.12 -0.60 -7.34
CA VAL A 129 0.93 0.62 -7.28
C VAL A 129 1.74 0.74 -8.56
#